data_5d6dda9f7774928774f995b67c6c5c99
#
_entry.id   5d6dda9f7774928774f995b67c6c5c99
#
_cell.length_a   1.000
_cell.length_b   1.000
_cell.length_c   1.000
_cell.angle_alpha   90.00
_cell.angle_beta   90.00
_cell.angle_gamma   90.00
#
_symmetry.space_group_name_H-M   'P 1'
#
loop_
_entity.id
_entity.type
_entity.pdbx_description
1 polymer ?
#
loop_
_entity_poly.entity_id
_entity_poly.type
_entity_poly.pdbx_seq_one_letter_code
_entity_poly.pdbx_strand_id
1 'polypeptide(L)'
;MNGWGRLRERGRAGRPAVMVVVLVAAGLGLTWFAGTRFAYATGLAGTPGHLRVEACAWEHVGGHRYPHCGGIFRSSDGTVVDPNASIGKNLPVGDTVALQRVASGGYEQTGTASSFGWLAISLLGLMVLLLGILVVCGKGGARRVPRGLLVLLGALGALMLLSAFIGGVAGMTEVF
;
A
#
# COMPACT_ATOMS: atom_id res chain seq x y z
N MET A 1 -36.10 35.64 -22.90
CA MET A 1 -34.62 35.62 -22.97
C MET A 1 -34.10 34.79 -21.82
N ASN A 2 -33.85 33.73 -22.01
CA ASN A 2 -33.22 32.44 -21.88
C ASN A 2 -32.51 32.17 -20.52
N GLY A 3 -33.33 31.78 -19.49
CA GLY A 3 -32.81 31.30 -18.19
C GLY A 3 -32.07 29.96 -18.25
N TRP A 4 -32.18 29.23 -19.35
CA TRP A 4 -31.62 27.87 -19.54
C TRP A 4 -30.11 27.83 -19.77
N GLY A 5 -29.48 28.93 -20.21
CA GLY A 5 -28.04 29.02 -20.41
C GLY A 5 -27.25 28.99 -19.12
N ARG A 6 -27.75 29.60 -18.06
CA ARG A 6 -27.04 29.73 -16.78
C ARG A 6 -26.97 28.45 -15.95
N LEU A 7 -27.90 27.53 -16.13
CA LEU A 7 -27.90 26.23 -15.43
C LEU A 7 -26.85 25.27 -16.04
N ARG A 8 -26.59 25.38 -17.34
CA ARG A 8 -25.62 24.53 -18.06
C ARG A 8 -24.18 24.91 -17.75
N GLU A 9 -23.90 26.16 -17.45
CA GLU A 9 -22.54 26.64 -17.10
C GLU A 9 -22.14 26.25 -15.67
N ARG A 10 -23.08 26.23 -14.70
CA ARG A 10 -22.83 25.79 -13.33
C ARG A 10 -22.45 24.31 -13.24
N GLY A 11 -22.99 23.45 -14.08
CA GLY A 11 -22.65 22.02 -14.11
C GLY A 11 -21.25 21.72 -14.63
N ARG A 12 -20.68 22.61 -15.45
CA ARG A 12 -19.34 22.44 -16.05
C ARG A 12 -18.20 22.87 -15.11
N ALA A 13 -18.45 23.84 -14.24
CA ALA A 13 -17.45 24.35 -13.29
C ALA A 13 -17.22 23.37 -12.11
N GLY A 14 -18.20 22.55 -11.73
CA GLY A 14 -18.09 21.60 -10.63
C GLY A 14 -17.23 20.35 -10.91
N ARG A 15 -17.25 19.87 -12.16
CA ARG A 15 -16.53 18.63 -12.56
C ARG A 15 -15.02 18.64 -12.24
N PRO A 16 -14.29 19.71 -12.54
CA PRO A 16 -12.86 19.71 -12.25
C PRO A 16 -12.52 19.88 -10.75
N ALA A 17 -13.38 20.48 -9.96
CA ALA A 17 -13.17 20.55 -8.51
C ALA A 17 -13.34 19.17 -7.86
N VAL A 18 -14.39 18.44 -8.25
CA VAL A 18 -14.63 17.06 -7.80
C VAL A 18 -13.45 16.16 -8.14
N MET A 19 -12.92 16.24 -9.38
CA MET A 19 -11.77 15.46 -9.79
C MET A 19 -10.53 15.71 -8.92
N VAL A 20 -10.26 16.97 -8.58
CA VAL A 20 -9.14 17.33 -7.68
C VAL A 20 -9.35 16.74 -6.29
N VAL A 21 -10.54 16.88 -5.71
CA VAL A 21 -10.86 16.32 -4.40
C VAL A 21 -10.66 14.81 -4.38
N VAL A 22 -11.14 14.12 -5.43
CA VAL A 22 -10.98 12.67 -5.56
C VAL A 22 -9.50 12.27 -5.67
N LEU A 23 -8.70 12.97 -6.48
CA LEU A 23 -7.26 12.69 -6.61
C LEU A 23 -6.52 12.91 -5.30
N VAL A 24 -6.81 13.99 -4.59
CA VAL A 24 -6.17 14.29 -3.31
C VAL A 24 -6.58 13.25 -2.25
N ALA A 25 -7.86 12.94 -2.13
CA ALA A 25 -8.35 11.94 -1.19
C ALA A 25 -7.78 10.55 -1.48
N ALA A 26 -7.77 10.14 -2.75
CA ALA A 26 -7.19 8.86 -3.18
C ALA A 26 -5.67 8.80 -2.90
N GLY A 27 -4.94 9.85 -3.26
CA GLY A 27 -3.50 9.94 -3.02
C GLY A 27 -3.14 9.88 -1.53
N LEU A 28 -3.85 10.63 -0.69
CA LEU A 28 -3.69 10.59 0.77
C LEU A 28 -4.02 9.21 1.34
N GLY A 29 -5.16 8.63 0.93
CA GLY A 29 -5.58 7.30 1.38
C GLY A 29 -4.57 6.22 1.01
N LEU A 30 -4.09 6.21 -0.24
CA LEU A 30 -3.07 5.26 -0.70
C LEU A 30 -1.75 5.43 0.07
N THR A 31 -1.28 6.66 0.23
CA THR A 31 -0.01 6.94 0.93
C THR A 31 -0.10 6.54 2.40
N TRP A 32 -1.20 6.86 3.07
CA TRP A 32 -1.43 6.46 4.46
C TRP A 32 -1.50 4.94 4.62
N PHE A 33 -2.34 4.28 3.81
CA PHE A 33 -2.53 2.83 3.87
C PHE A 33 -1.23 2.09 3.56
N ALA A 34 -0.56 2.42 2.45
CA ALA A 34 0.68 1.76 2.07
C ALA A 34 1.85 2.10 3.00
N GLY A 35 1.91 3.33 3.52
CA GLY A 35 2.93 3.76 4.48
C GLY A 35 2.86 3.00 5.80
N THR A 36 1.66 2.75 6.32
CA THR A 36 1.49 1.94 7.54
C THR A 36 1.92 0.50 7.30
N ARG A 37 1.55 -0.11 6.17
CA ARG A 37 1.97 -1.47 5.81
C ARG A 37 3.47 -1.58 5.57
N PHE A 38 4.07 -0.57 4.94
CA PHE A 38 5.51 -0.47 4.77
C PHE A 38 6.24 -0.45 6.12
N ALA A 39 5.75 0.31 7.11
CA ALA A 39 6.33 0.36 8.44
C ALA A 39 6.32 -1.03 9.13
N TYR A 40 5.25 -1.81 8.97
CA TYR A 40 5.22 -3.19 9.47
C TYR A 40 6.13 -4.13 8.67
N ALA A 41 6.14 -4.03 7.34
CA ALA A 41 6.96 -4.88 6.49
C ALA A 41 8.48 -4.68 6.71
N THR A 42 8.90 -3.48 7.07
CA THR A 42 10.31 -3.13 7.40
C THR A 42 10.67 -3.37 8.86
N GLY A 43 9.70 -3.72 9.71
CA GLY A 43 9.94 -3.91 11.14
C GLY A 43 10.06 -2.62 11.96
N LEU A 44 9.72 -1.46 11.38
CA LEU A 44 9.71 -0.17 12.08
C LEU A 44 8.50 -0.03 13.04
N ALA A 45 7.47 -0.85 12.85
CA ALA A 45 6.27 -0.86 13.67
C ALA A 45 5.87 -2.30 14.03
N GLY A 46 5.14 -2.45 15.15
CA GLY A 46 4.68 -3.75 15.63
C GLY A 46 5.68 -4.44 16.56
N THR A 47 5.33 -5.65 16.99
CA THR A 47 6.19 -6.51 17.82
C THR A 47 6.85 -7.54 16.92
N PRO A 48 8.17 -7.50 16.73
CA PRO A 48 8.89 -8.48 15.92
C PRO A 48 8.87 -9.86 16.57
N GLY A 49 8.77 -10.89 15.75
CA GLY A 49 8.80 -12.26 16.22
C GLY A 49 8.83 -13.27 15.09
N HIS A 50 8.67 -14.53 15.44
CA HIS A 50 8.71 -15.66 14.52
C HIS A 50 7.47 -16.52 14.71
N LEU A 51 6.84 -16.89 13.59
CA LEU A 51 5.77 -17.87 13.55
C LEU A 51 6.35 -19.22 13.10
N ARG A 52 6.20 -20.24 13.93
CA ARG A 52 6.40 -21.63 13.51
C ARG A 52 5.08 -22.16 12.96
N VAL A 53 5.07 -22.45 11.66
CA VAL A 53 3.87 -22.94 10.95
C VAL A 53 3.59 -24.38 11.35
N GLU A 54 2.41 -24.65 11.93
CA GLU A 54 2.01 -26.01 12.35
C GLU A 54 1.01 -26.64 11.40
N ALA A 55 0.09 -25.85 10.86
CA ALA A 55 -0.94 -26.33 9.94
C ALA A 55 -1.36 -25.25 8.96
N CYS A 56 -1.72 -25.66 7.75
CA CYS A 56 -2.31 -24.79 6.73
C CYS A 56 -3.64 -25.37 6.25
N ALA A 57 -4.62 -24.50 6.08
CA ALA A 57 -5.94 -24.83 5.54
C ALA A 57 -6.29 -23.87 4.41
N TRP A 58 -7.26 -24.29 3.58
CA TRP A 58 -7.81 -23.46 2.52
C TRP A 58 -9.24 -23.08 2.88
N GLU A 59 -9.48 -21.80 3.06
CA GLU A 59 -10.82 -21.28 3.27
C GLU A 59 -11.47 -20.93 1.92
N HIS A 60 -12.74 -21.31 1.77
CA HIS A 60 -13.52 -21.03 0.57
C HIS A 60 -14.49 -19.89 0.86
N VAL A 61 -14.25 -18.72 0.30
CA VAL A 61 -15.13 -17.57 0.43
C VAL A 61 -15.49 -17.03 -0.96
N GLY A 62 -16.77 -16.96 -1.28
CA GLY A 62 -17.25 -16.40 -2.55
C GLY A 62 -16.73 -17.10 -3.81
N GLY A 63 -16.46 -18.43 -3.76
CA GLY A 63 -15.91 -19.19 -4.87
C GLY A 63 -14.39 -19.10 -5.05
N HIS A 64 -13.71 -18.33 -4.24
CA HIS A 64 -12.24 -18.25 -4.21
C HIS A 64 -11.66 -19.03 -3.03
N ARG A 65 -10.44 -19.57 -3.23
CA ARG A 65 -9.70 -20.31 -2.20
C ARG A 65 -8.63 -19.40 -1.63
N TYR A 66 -8.67 -19.20 -0.32
CA TYR A 66 -7.68 -18.39 0.41
C TYR A 66 -6.85 -19.32 1.31
N PRO A 67 -5.51 -19.28 1.22
CA PRO A 67 -4.66 -20.04 2.13
C PRO A 67 -4.67 -19.38 3.51
N HIS A 68 -4.74 -20.22 4.54
CA HIS A 68 -4.66 -19.81 5.95
C HIS A 68 -3.70 -20.74 6.65
N CYS A 69 -2.56 -20.23 7.10
CA CYS A 69 -1.59 -20.99 7.87
C CYS A 69 -1.59 -20.51 9.31
N GLY A 70 -1.66 -21.45 10.25
CA GLY A 70 -1.63 -21.19 11.68
C GLY A 70 -0.45 -21.86 12.37
N GLY A 71 -0.10 -21.36 13.55
CA GLY A 71 0.98 -21.90 14.34
C GLY A 71 1.27 -21.06 15.59
N ILE A 72 2.44 -21.29 16.18
CA ILE A 72 2.86 -20.60 17.40
C ILE A 72 3.74 -19.40 17.03
N PHE A 73 3.27 -18.22 17.37
CA PHE A 73 4.07 -16.98 17.28
C PHE A 73 4.82 -16.77 18.60
N ARG A 74 6.10 -16.42 18.50
CA ARG A 74 6.92 -15.96 19.61
C ARG A 74 7.59 -14.63 19.27
N SER A 75 7.40 -13.61 20.11
CA SER A 75 8.11 -12.35 19.94
C SER A 75 9.62 -12.53 20.17
N SER A 76 10.41 -11.69 19.53
CA SER A 76 11.88 -11.75 19.61
C SER A 76 12.40 -11.48 21.03
N ASP A 77 11.66 -10.74 21.83
CA ASP A 77 11.96 -10.45 23.23
C ASP A 77 11.42 -11.51 24.21
N GLY A 78 10.69 -12.51 23.70
CA GLY A 78 10.10 -13.59 24.50
C GLY A 78 8.89 -13.20 25.36
N THR A 79 8.46 -11.95 25.32
CA THR A 79 7.38 -11.43 26.17
C THR A 79 5.99 -11.87 25.70
N VAL A 80 5.83 -12.12 24.40
CA VAL A 80 4.56 -12.50 23.78
C VAL A 80 4.67 -13.88 23.15
N VAL A 81 3.78 -14.79 23.56
CA VAL A 81 3.59 -16.09 22.93
C VAL A 81 2.12 -16.21 22.56
N ASP A 82 1.82 -16.38 21.28
CA ASP A 82 0.46 -16.61 20.79
C ASP A 82 0.39 -17.98 20.10
N PRO A 83 -0.27 -18.97 20.74
CA PRO A 83 -0.38 -20.32 20.18
C PRO A 83 -1.41 -20.42 19.05
N ASN A 84 -2.23 -19.41 18.83
CA ASN A 84 -3.27 -19.38 17.81
C ASN A 84 -3.01 -18.33 16.73
N ALA A 85 -1.76 -17.98 16.52
CA ALA A 85 -1.38 -17.01 15.46
C ALA A 85 -1.71 -17.58 14.09
N SER A 86 -2.29 -16.75 13.22
CA SER A 86 -2.65 -17.14 11.87
C SER A 86 -2.32 -16.06 10.85
N ILE A 87 -1.94 -16.49 9.64
CA ILE A 87 -1.62 -15.59 8.51
C ILE A 87 -2.30 -16.09 7.23
N GLY A 88 -2.85 -15.17 6.45
CA GLY A 88 -3.50 -15.44 5.17
C GLY A 88 -2.51 -15.63 4.02
N LYS A 89 -1.52 -16.51 4.21
CA LYS A 89 -0.54 -16.88 3.17
C LYS A 89 -0.33 -18.38 3.13
N ASN A 90 0.08 -18.87 1.95
CA ASN A 90 0.51 -20.26 1.80
C ASN A 90 1.98 -20.36 2.23
N LEU A 91 2.24 -21.06 3.30
CA LEU A 91 3.57 -21.27 3.85
C LEU A 91 3.84 -22.77 4.01
N PRO A 92 5.08 -23.23 3.89
CA PRO A 92 5.42 -24.63 4.16
C PRO A 92 5.18 -24.96 5.64
N VAL A 93 4.54 -26.09 5.92
CA VAL A 93 4.34 -26.58 7.28
C VAL A 93 5.68 -27.00 7.87
N GLY A 94 5.96 -26.57 9.08
CA GLY A 94 7.21 -26.78 9.80
C GLY A 94 8.20 -25.62 9.69
N ASP A 95 8.00 -24.68 8.76
CA ASP A 95 8.86 -23.52 8.61
C ASP A 95 8.68 -22.49 9.71
N THR A 96 9.72 -21.71 9.91
CA THR A 96 9.72 -20.57 10.82
C THR A 96 9.85 -19.28 10.03
N VAL A 97 8.82 -18.44 10.09
CA VAL A 97 8.72 -17.22 9.29
C VAL A 97 8.76 -16.00 10.20
N ALA A 98 9.56 -15.00 9.82
CA ALA A 98 9.61 -13.73 10.53
C ALA A 98 8.33 -12.92 10.29
N LEU A 99 7.65 -12.52 11.37
CA LEU A 99 6.42 -11.75 11.35
C LEU A 99 6.49 -10.54 12.29
N GLN A 100 5.67 -9.55 12.00
CA GLN A 100 5.37 -8.46 12.92
C GLN A 100 3.92 -8.63 13.43
N ARG A 101 3.73 -8.60 14.74
CA ARG A 101 2.41 -8.50 15.33
C ARG A 101 1.93 -7.07 15.27
N VAL A 102 0.81 -6.84 14.59
CA VAL A 102 0.18 -5.52 14.45
C VAL A 102 -0.58 -5.18 15.74
N ALA A 103 -0.71 -3.89 16.04
CA ALA A 103 -1.44 -3.44 17.24
C ALA A 103 -2.92 -3.92 17.30
N SER A 104 -3.53 -4.19 16.14
CA SER A 104 -4.87 -4.79 16.04
C SER A 104 -4.93 -6.29 16.32
N GLY A 105 -3.79 -6.95 16.63
CA GLY A 105 -3.70 -8.38 16.90
C GLY A 105 -3.46 -9.26 15.66
N GLY A 106 -3.40 -8.67 14.45
CA GLY A 106 -3.05 -9.40 13.23
C GLY A 106 -1.55 -9.61 13.07
N TYR A 107 -1.16 -10.35 12.02
CA TYR A 107 0.22 -10.66 11.69
C TYR A 107 0.55 -10.22 10.27
N GLU A 108 1.69 -9.53 10.11
CA GLU A 108 2.23 -9.09 8.82
C GLU A 108 3.61 -9.72 8.61
N GLN A 109 3.84 -10.24 7.41
CA GLN A 109 5.14 -10.80 7.07
C GLN A 109 6.15 -9.67 6.82
N THR A 110 7.30 -9.78 7.47
CA THR A 110 8.47 -8.96 7.16
C THR A 110 9.26 -9.61 6.03
N GLY A 111 9.83 -8.79 5.16
CA GLY A 111 10.65 -9.28 4.07
C GLY A 111 10.88 -8.25 2.99
N THR A 112 11.90 -8.50 2.17
CA THR A 112 12.32 -7.60 1.11
C THR A 112 11.20 -7.40 0.08
N ALA A 113 10.57 -8.49 -0.37
CA ALA A 113 9.49 -8.44 -1.35
C ALA A 113 8.30 -7.61 -0.85
N SER A 114 7.86 -7.84 0.39
CA SER A 114 6.75 -7.11 1.01
C SER A 114 7.09 -5.62 1.18
N SER A 115 8.30 -5.30 1.67
CA SER A 115 8.74 -3.92 1.89
C SER A 115 8.78 -3.11 0.59
N PHE A 116 9.41 -3.64 -0.45
CA PHE A 116 9.48 -2.95 -1.74
C PHE A 116 8.12 -2.87 -2.46
N GLY A 117 7.26 -3.87 -2.28
CA GLY A 117 5.89 -3.82 -2.78
C GLY A 117 5.08 -2.67 -2.17
N TRP A 118 5.09 -2.53 -0.85
CA TRP A 118 4.40 -1.44 -0.16
C TRP A 118 5.02 -0.08 -0.42
N LEU A 119 6.35 0.00 -0.58
CA LEU A 119 7.04 1.22 -0.99
C LEU A 119 6.57 1.70 -2.36
N ALA A 120 6.46 0.80 -3.34
CA ALA A 120 5.97 1.15 -4.68
C ALA A 120 4.54 1.72 -4.65
N ILE A 121 3.63 1.12 -3.85
CA ILE A 121 2.25 1.62 -3.70
C ILE A 121 2.23 2.97 -2.98
N SER A 122 3.09 3.18 -1.99
CA SER A 122 3.22 4.46 -1.29
C SER A 122 3.70 5.58 -2.22
N LEU A 123 4.70 5.30 -3.07
CA LEU A 123 5.18 6.24 -4.09
C LEU A 123 4.10 6.55 -5.15
N LEU A 124 3.29 5.56 -5.53
CA LEU A 124 2.13 5.77 -6.40
C LEU A 124 1.13 6.74 -5.77
N GLY A 125 0.80 6.57 -4.49
CA GLY A 125 -0.07 7.49 -3.76
C GLY A 125 0.45 8.93 -3.76
N LEU A 126 1.76 9.10 -3.55
CA LEU A 126 2.42 10.41 -3.62
C LEU A 126 2.38 11.02 -5.02
N MET A 127 2.57 10.22 -6.07
CA MET A 127 2.42 10.67 -7.47
C MET A 127 0.99 11.16 -7.75
N VAL A 128 -0.03 10.43 -7.29
CA VAL A 128 -1.43 10.83 -7.46
C VAL A 128 -1.71 12.16 -6.74
N LEU A 129 -1.15 12.37 -5.54
CA LEU A 129 -1.23 13.65 -4.83
C LEU A 129 -0.61 14.80 -5.62
N LEU A 130 0.61 14.60 -6.14
CA LEU A 130 1.31 15.62 -6.94
C LEU A 130 0.56 15.94 -8.24
N LEU A 131 -0.04 14.95 -8.89
CA LEU A 131 -0.92 15.17 -10.04
C LEU A 131 -2.15 16.00 -9.66
N GLY A 132 -2.75 15.74 -8.50
CA GLY A 132 -3.84 16.57 -7.97
C GLY A 132 -3.43 18.04 -7.79
N ILE A 133 -2.25 18.28 -7.22
CA ILE A 133 -1.66 19.63 -7.05
C ILE A 133 -1.42 20.29 -8.42
N LEU A 134 -0.86 19.55 -9.39
CA LEU A 134 -0.65 20.05 -10.74
C LEU A 134 -1.93 20.54 -11.41
N VAL A 135 -3.02 19.77 -11.27
CA VAL A 135 -4.33 20.14 -11.81
C VAL A 135 -4.84 21.43 -11.17
N VAL A 136 -4.62 21.65 -9.87
CA VAL A 136 -4.98 22.89 -9.17
C VAL A 136 -4.17 24.06 -9.70
N CYS A 137 -2.85 23.93 -9.74
CA CYS A 137 -1.94 24.97 -10.20
C CYS A 137 -2.19 25.38 -11.65
N GLY A 138 -2.46 24.40 -12.51
CA GLY A 138 -2.74 24.66 -13.93
C GLY A 138 -4.02 25.48 -14.18
N LYS A 139 -5.00 25.41 -13.26
CA LYS A 139 -6.24 26.20 -13.33
C LYS A 139 -6.09 27.62 -12.77
N GLY A 140 -5.15 27.83 -11.84
CA GLY A 140 -4.89 29.14 -11.21
C GLY A 140 -4.22 30.16 -12.13
N GLY A 141 -4.13 29.92 -13.44
CA GLY A 141 -3.52 30.85 -14.40
C GLY A 141 -1.99 30.79 -14.45
N ALA A 142 -1.37 29.89 -13.70
CA ALA A 142 0.07 29.62 -13.80
C ALA A 142 0.36 28.99 -15.19
N ARG A 143 0.71 29.85 -16.17
CA ARG A 143 0.98 29.46 -17.57
C ARG A 143 2.14 28.47 -17.73
N ARG A 144 2.91 28.16 -16.67
CA ARG A 144 4.05 27.25 -16.74
C ARG A 144 4.06 26.34 -15.52
N VAL A 145 3.94 25.05 -15.74
CA VAL A 145 4.23 24.05 -14.73
C VAL A 145 5.71 24.19 -14.32
N PRO A 146 6.03 24.34 -13.04
CA PRO A 146 7.43 24.46 -12.60
C PRO A 146 8.21 23.21 -13.00
N ARG A 147 9.32 23.41 -13.72
CA ARG A 147 10.18 22.31 -14.19
C ARG A 147 10.58 21.35 -13.07
N GLY A 148 10.80 21.88 -11.85
CA GLY A 148 11.13 21.08 -10.69
C GLY A 148 10.05 20.05 -10.33
N LEU A 149 8.77 20.39 -10.52
CA LEU A 149 7.67 19.47 -10.25
C LEU A 149 7.61 18.32 -11.28
N LEU A 150 7.94 18.60 -12.54
CA LEU A 150 8.05 17.55 -13.57
C LEU A 150 9.23 16.62 -13.30
N VAL A 151 10.37 17.17 -12.90
CA VAL A 151 11.56 16.38 -12.51
C VAL A 151 11.24 15.51 -11.29
N LEU A 152 10.56 16.07 -10.28
CA LEU A 152 10.14 15.32 -9.09
C LEU A 152 9.20 14.16 -9.45
N LEU A 153 8.21 14.39 -10.32
CA LEU A 153 7.31 13.33 -10.79
C LEU A 153 8.06 12.25 -11.56
N GLY A 154 9.00 12.64 -12.42
CA GLY A 154 9.84 11.69 -13.14
C GLY A 154 10.71 10.84 -12.20
N ALA A 155 11.33 11.47 -11.20
CA ALA A 155 12.15 10.78 -10.20
C ALA A 155 11.31 9.81 -9.35
N LEU A 156 10.13 10.23 -8.89
CA LEU A 156 9.21 9.36 -8.14
C LEU A 156 8.73 8.18 -8.98
N GLY A 157 8.43 8.41 -10.27
CA GLY A 157 8.06 7.35 -11.20
C GLY A 157 9.18 6.32 -11.40
N ALA A 158 10.41 6.79 -11.56
CA ALA A 158 11.57 5.92 -11.68
C ALA A 158 11.81 5.09 -10.40
N LEU A 159 11.72 5.72 -9.22
CA LEU A 159 11.84 5.03 -7.93
C LEU A 159 10.72 4.01 -7.73
N MET A 160 9.48 4.34 -8.10
CA MET A 160 8.36 3.41 -8.02
C MET A 160 8.60 2.18 -8.90
N LEU A 161 9.02 2.36 -10.15
CA LEU A 161 9.30 1.25 -11.07
C LEU A 161 10.46 0.38 -10.56
N LEU A 162 11.52 1.01 -10.05
CA LEU A 162 12.66 0.29 -9.46
C LEU A 162 12.22 -0.53 -8.23
N SER A 163 11.43 0.07 -7.34
CA SER A 163 10.90 -0.64 -6.16
C SER A 163 10.00 -1.80 -6.55
N ALA A 164 9.12 -1.62 -7.53
CA ALA A 164 8.24 -2.67 -8.03
C ALA A 164 9.05 -3.82 -8.66
N PHE A 165 10.12 -3.49 -9.40
CA PHE A 165 11.00 -4.48 -10.00
C PHE A 165 11.74 -5.29 -8.94
N ILE A 166 12.37 -4.63 -7.94
CA ILE A 166 13.07 -5.31 -6.85
C ILE A 166 12.11 -6.19 -6.05
N GLY A 167 10.93 -5.66 -5.70
CA GLY A 167 9.91 -6.42 -4.98
C GLY A 167 9.41 -7.63 -5.75
N GLY A 168 9.24 -7.49 -7.07
CA GLY A 168 8.84 -8.59 -7.96
C GLY A 168 9.90 -9.69 -8.05
N VAL A 169 11.17 -9.31 -8.25
CA VAL A 169 12.30 -10.28 -8.29
C VAL A 169 12.46 -11.00 -6.94
N ALA A 170 12.45 -10.23 -5.83
CA ALA A 170 12.54 -10.82 -4.49
C ALA A 170 11.37 -11.77 -4.20
N GLY A 171 10.15 -11.42 -4.63
CA GLY A 171 8.98 -12.30 -4.46
C GLY A 171 9.09 -13.61 -5.24
N MET A 172 9.74 -13.62 -6.40
CA MET A 172 10.01 -14.86 -7.15
C MET A 172 11.03 -15.76 -6.44
N THR A 173 12.02 -15.18 -5.78
CA THR A 173 13.06 -15.96 -5.06
C THR A 173 12.58 -16.53 -3.72
N GLU A 174 11.53 -15.94 -3.12
CA GLU A 174 10.92 -16.45 -1.88
C GLU A 174 9.94 -17.62 -2.13
N VAL A 175 9.57 -17.90 -3.39
CA VAL A 175 8.61 -18.96 -3.78
C VAL A 175 9.33 -20.26 -4.16
N PHE A 176 10.63 -20.23 -4.43
CA PHE A 176 11.47 -21.39 -4.76
C PHE A 176 12.44 -21.71 -3.63
#